data_5e6a321e71cd23f419f1cc67653ec638
#
_entry.id   5e6a321e71cd23f419f1cc67653ec638
#
_cell.length_a   1.000
_cell.length_b   1.000
_cell.length_c   1.000
_cell.angle_alpha   90.00
_cell.angle_beta   90.00
_cell.angle_gamma   90.00
#
_symmetry.space_group_name_H-M   'P 1'
#
loop_
_entity.id
_entity.type
_entity.pdbx_description
1 polymer ?
#
loop_
_entity_poly.entity_id
_entity_poly.type
_entity_poly.pdbx_seq_one_letter_code
_entity_poly.pdbx_strand_id
1 'polypeptide(L)'
;RGLGDVYKRQNTTSGLGLDKNELDKTTYEVITGEEKIQDCIIKDLFDNLSLLPANRNLAGAEIELMTVDKMQFIMKENLQKVRRRYDFIIIDCPPALGMLTVNAMTAANTVIVPIQCEFYALDGLTQLIYTIDLIQKSLNPRLKIEGVVFTMYDGRTNLSLQVVENVNCLLYTSPSPRD
;
A
#
# COMPACT_ATOMS: atom_id res chain seq x y z
N ARG A 1 -1.46 16.13 -19.16
CA ARG A 1 -2.15 14.89 -18.71
C ARG A 1 -1.95 14.83 -17.21
N GLY A 2 -2.77 15.17 -16.54
CA GLY A 2 -3.67 15.86 -15.77
C GLY A 2 -3.76 15.22 -14.42
N LEU A 3 -3.81 16.06 -13.42
CA LEU A 3 -4.17 15.75 -12.02
C LEU A 3 -5.38 14.78 -11.85
N GLY A 4 -6.05 14.39 -12.91
CA GLY A 4 -7.16 13.44 -12.91
C GLY A 4 -6.76 11.97 -12.70
N ASP A 5 -5.52 11.58 -12.95
CA ASP A 5 -5.08 10.18 -12.81
C ASP A 5 -4.68 9.78 -11.39
N VAL A 6 -4.34 10.74 -10.53
CA VAL A 6 -3.97 10.47 -9.13
C VAL A 6 -5.19 10.00 -8.32
N TYR A 7 -6.40 10.46 -8.65
CA TYR A 7 -7.63 10.01 -8.00
C TYR A 7 -8.20 8.69 -8.57
N LYS A 8 -7.73 8.25 -9.73
CA LYS A 8 -8.19 6.99 -10.36
C LYS A 8 -7.48 5.74 -9.84
N ARG A 9 -6.43 5.86 -9.03
CA ARG A 9 -5.62 4.72 -8.60
C ARG A 9 -6.05 4.05 -7.29
N GLN A 10 -7.16 4.44 -6.68
CA GLN A 10 -7.81 3.64 -5.64
C GLN A 10 -8.69 2.57 -6.29
N ASN A 11 -8.07 1.67 -7.06
CA ASN A 11 -8.80 0.95 -8.10
C ASN A 11 -9.17 -0.49 -7.76
N THR A 12 -8.68 -1.06 -6.65
CA THR A 12 -9.03 -2.46 -6.32
C THR A 12 -10.53 -2.63 -6.19
N THR A 13 -11.22 -1.75 -5.45
CA THR A 13 -12.69 -1.83 -5.29
C THR A 13 -13.42 -1.73 -6.63
N SER A 14 -13.11 -0.72 -7.46
CA SER A 14 -13.73 -0.55 -8.79
C SER A 14 -13.24 -1.58 -9.79
N GLY A 15 -11.98 -2.00 -9.71
CA GLY A 15 -11.39 -3.03 -10.57
C GLY A 15 -12.04 -4.41 -10.38
N LEU A 16 -12.59 -4.64 -9.19
CA LEU A 16 -13.36 -5.84 -8.85
C LEU A 16 -14.87 -5.67 -9.11
N GLY A 17 -15.28 -4.59 -9.79
CA GLY A 17 -16.66 -4.40 -10.27
C GLY A 17 -17.63 -3.78 -9.25
N LEU A 18 -17.15 -3.26 -8.12
CA LEU A 18 -18.01 -2.62 -7.12
C LEU A 18 -18.11 -1.10 -7.35
N ASP A 19 -19.31 -0.56 -7.16
CA ASP A 19 -19.51 0.90 -7.14
C ASP A 19 -19.15 1.46 -5.76
N LYS A 20 -18.10 2.27 -5.71
CA LYS A 20 -17.61 2.91 -4.48
C LYS A 20 -18.61 3.85 -3.83
N ASN A 21 -19.58 4.37 -4.59
CA ASN A 21 -20.56 5.32 -4.08
C ASN A 21 -21.74 4.64 -3.37
N GLU A 22 -21.90 3.34 -3.58
CA GLU A 22 -22.97 2.52 -2.97
C GLU A 22 -22.50 1.78 -1.70
N LEU A 23 -21.24 1.97 -1.29
CA LEU A 23 -20.65 1.27 -0.15
C LEU A 23 -20.64 2.14 1.10
N ASP A 24 -21.42 1.75 2.10
CA ASP A 24 -21.53 2.40 3.39
C ASP A 24 -20.50 1.87 4.43
N LYS A 25 -19.97 0.65 4.21
CA LYS A 25 -19.04 -0.02 5.11
C LYS A 25 -17.72 -0.28 4.39
N THR A 26 -16.74 0.56 4.70
CA THR A 26 -15.46 0.57 3.98
C THR A 26 -14.27 0.64 4.95
N THR A 27 -13.07 0.73 4.40
CA THR A 27 -11.84 0.95 5.16
C THR A 27 -11.90 2.24 5.98
N TYR A 28 -12.65 3.26 5.53
CA TYR A 28 -12.81 4.51 6.27
C TYR A 28 -13.46 4.27 7.64
N GLU A 29 -14.61 3.62 7.70
CA GLU A 29 -15.35 3.33 8.93
C GLU A 29 -14.55 2.42 9.88
N VAL A 30 -13.71 1.53 9.32
CA VAL A 30 -12.77 0.71 10.12
C VAL A 30 -11.68 1.56 10.76
N ILE A 31 -11.11 2.52 10.02
CA ILE A 31 -10.01 3.35 10.49
C ILE A 31 -10.50 4.39 11.49
N THR A 32 -11.67 4.98 11.28
CA THR A 32 -12.29 5.94 12.22
C THR A 32 -12.85 5.25 13.48
N GLY A 33 -13.00 3.93 13.43
CA GLY A 33 -13.53 3.13 14.56
C GLY A 33 -15.05 3.08 14.63
N GLU A 34 -15.75 3.56 13.62
CA GLU A 34 -17.21 3.54 13.54
C GLU A 34 -17.76 2.14 13.33
N GLU A 35 -17.01 1.29 12.61
CA GLU A 35 -17.40 -0.09 12.30
C GLU A 35 -16.29 -1.09 12.60
N LYS A 36 -16.67 -2.34 12.85
CA LYS A 36 -15.71 -3.44 13.02
C LYS A 36 -15.27 -3.95 11.65
N ILE A 37 -13.99 -4.27 11.51
CA ILE A 37 -13.43 -4.77 10.25
C ILE A 37 -14.18 -6.00 9.70
N GLN A 38 -14.68 -6.88 10.58
CA GLN A 38 -15.42 -8.09 10.19
C GLN A 38 -16.73 -7.77 9.47
N ASP A 39 -17.33 -6.62 9.79
CA ASP A 39 -18.63 -6.19 9.27
C ASP A 39 -18.50 -5.38 7.98
N CYS A 40 -17.27 -4.94 7.66
CA CYS A 40 -16.93 -4.21 6.44
C CYS A 40 -16.37 -5.10 5.33
N ILE A 41 -15.95 -6.33 5.64
CA ILE A 41 -15.39 -7.25 4.65
C ILE A 41 -16.52 -7.88 3.83
N ILE A 42 -16.47 -7.67 2.52
CA ILE A 42 -17.28 -8.37 1.52
C ILE A 42 -16.61 -9.73 1.30
N LYS A 43 -17.31 -10.80 1.69
CA LYS A 43 -16.80 -12.17 1.59
C LYS A 43 -17.16 -12.76 0.23
N ASP A 44 -16.30 -13.67 -0.22
CA ASP A 44 -16.57 -14.51 -1.39
C ASP A 44 -16.99 -13.72 -2.63
N LEU A 45 -16.33 -12.53 -2.82
CA LEU A 45 -16.57 -11.70 -4.01
C LEU A 45 -16.24 -12.48 -5.30
N PHE A 46 -15.17 -13.28 -5.24
CA PHE A 46 -14.78 -14.35 -6.17
C PHE A 46 -14.30 -15.54 -5.36
N ASP A 47 -14.03 -16.67 -6.01
CA ASP A 47 -13.52 -17.87 -5.35
C ASP A 47 -12.27 -17.55 -4.53
N ASN A 48 -12.37 -17.75 -3.21
CA ASN A 48 -11.32 -17.49 -2.23
C ASN A 48 -10.85 -16.03 -2.11
N LEU A 49 -11.61 -15.05 -2.63
CA LEU A 49 -11.30 -13.64 -2.55
C LEU A 49 -12.35 -12.88 -1.72
N SER A 50 -11.90 -12.26 -0.64
CA SER A 50 -12.69 -11.30 0.13
C SER A 50 -12.09 -9.91 -0.01
N LEU A 51 -12.90 -8.88 0.06
CA LEU A 51 -12.47 -7.49 -0.11
C LEU A 51 -12.89 -6.64 1.10
N LEU A 52 -11.95 -5.89 1.66
CA LEU A 52 -12.25 -4.72 2.47
C LEU A 52 -12.22 -3.51 1.52
N PRO A 53 -13.38 -2.97 1.15
CA PRO A 53 -13.46 -1.94 0.13
C PRO A 53 -12.97 -0.58 0.66
N ALA A 54 -12.62 0.33 -0.26
CA ALA A 54 -12.33 1.71 0.05
C ALA A 54 -13.15 2.64 -0.85
N ASN A 55 -13.52 3.79 -0.31
CA ASN A 55 -14.22 4.86 -1.02
C ASN A 55 -13.46 6.19 -0.91
N ARG A 56 -14.05 7.27 -1.42
CA ARG A 56 -13.44 8.62 -1.43
C ARG A 56 -13.24 9.20 -0.02
N ASN A 57 -14.04 8.78 0.95
CA ASN A 57 -13.97 9.28 2.32
C ASN A 57 -12.64 8.92 2.98
N LEU A 58 -12.00 7.83 2.54
CA LEU A 58 -10.72 7.39 3.08
C LEU A 58 -9.62 8.47 2.98
N ALA A 59 -9.69 9.37 1.99
CA ALA A 59 -8.76 10.50 1.92
C ALA A 59 -8.95 11.50 3.08
N GLY A 60 -10.17 11.63 3.61
CA GLY A 60 -10.47 12.44 4.79
C GLY A 60 -9.97 11.83 6.08
N ALA A 61 -9.87 10.51 6.17
CA ALA A 61 -9.39 9.81 7.35
C ALA A 61 -7.99 10.25 7.80
N GLU A 62 -7.12 10.69 6.89
CA GLU A 62 -5.78 11.19 7.25
C GLU A 62 -5.84 12.41 8.18
N ILE A 63 -6.83 13.29 8.00
CA ILE A 63 -7.01 14.48 8.84
C ILE A 63 -7.55 14.07 10.21
N GLU A 64 -8.52 13.17 10.26
CA GLU A 64 -9.13 12.68 11.49
C GLU A 64 -8.15 11.87 12.33
N LEU A 65 -7.31 11.09 11.69
CA LEU A 65 -6.26 10.31 12.34
C LEU A 65 -5.25 11.18 13.11
N MET A 66 -5.00 12.43 12.69
CA MET A 66 -4.03 13.31 13.35
C MET A 66 -4.36 13.58 14.82
N THR A 67 -5.61 13.40 15.23
CA THR A 67 -6.07 13.59 16.60
C THR A 67 -6.06 12.32 17.44
N VAL A 68 -5.79 11.17 16.82
CA VAL A 68 -5.88 9.86 17.48
C VAL A 68 -4.50 9.42 17.99
N ASP A 69 -4.43 9.01 19.24
CA ASP A 69 -3.21 8.44 19.81
C ASP A 69 -2.85 7.12 19.09
N LYS A 70 -1.55 6.95 18.83
CA LYS A 70 -1.01 5.77 18.11
C LYS A 70 -1.67 5.53 16.74
N MET A 71 -2.06 6.59 16.07
CA MET A 71 -2.72 6.56 14.76
C MET A 71 -2.04 5.65 13.73
N GLN A 72 -0.72 5.47 13.80
CA GLN A 72 0.07 4.63 12.88
C GLN A 72 -0.15 3.11 13.06
N PHE A 73 -0.84 2.67 14.11
CA PHE A 73 -1.07 1.25 14.42
C PHE A 73 -2.52 0.80 14.18
N ILE A 74 -3.44 1.69 13.84
CA ILE A 74 -4.88 1.41 13.73
C ILE A 74 -5.16 0.28 12.73
N MET A 75 -4.55 0.33 11.54
CA MET A 75 -4.71 -0.72 10.54
C MET A 75 -4.16 -2.07 11.04
N LYS A 76 -3.01 -2.06 11.69
CA LYS A 76 -2.41 -3.28 12.27
C LYS A 76 -3.34 -3.94 13.30
N GLU A 77 -3.89 -3.16 14.22
CA GLU A 77 -4.80 -3.66 15.25
C GLU A 77 -6.09 -4.24 14.66
N ASN A 78 -6.63 -3.59 13.65
CA ASN A 78 -7.83 -4.09 12.97
C ASN A 78 -7.54 -5.37 12.16
N LEU A 79 -6.45 -5.42 11.40
CA LEU A 79 -6.09 -6.61 10.63
C LEU A 79 -5.76 -7.81 11.51
N GLN A 80 -5.22 -7.63 12.72
CA GLN A 80 -4.99 -8.71 13.68
C GLN A 80 -6.26 -9.48 14.03
N LYS A 81 -7.43 -8.82 14.05
CA LYS A 81 -8.73 -9.42 14.38
C LYS A 81 -9.21 -10.43 13.32
N VAL A 82 -8.72 -10.30 12.08
CA VAL A 82 -9.14 -11.14 10.94
C VAL A 82 -8.02 -11.97 10.33
N ARG A 83 -6.76 -11.70 10.65
CA ARG A 83 -5.56 -12.30 10.05
C ARG A 83 -5.60 -13.83 9.93
N ARG A 84 -6.15 -14.52 10.93
CA ARG A 84 -6.19 -15.99 10.97
C ARG A 84 -7.18 -16.61 9.97
N ARG A 85 -7.98 -15.79 9.28
CA ARG A 85 -9.01 -16.22 8.32
C ARG A 85 -8.50 -16.24 6.88
N TYR A 86 -7.30 -15.68 6.64
CA TYR A 86 -6.75 -15.47 5.30
C TYR A 86 -5.30 -15.95 5.25
N ASP A 87 -4.94 -16.61 4.16
CA ASP A 87 -3.57 -17.03 3.88
C ASP A 87 -2.71 -15.80 3.51
N PHE A 88 -3.29 -14.88 2.73
CA PHE A 88 -2.67 -13.62 2.32
C PHE A 88 -3.61 -12.45 2.55
N ILE A 89 -3.06 -11.31 2.96
CA ILE A 89 -3.73 -10.00 3.01
C ILE A 89 -2.89 -9.05 2.18
N ILE A 90 -3.46 -8.56 1.08
CA ILE A 90 -2.82 -7.61 0.18
C ILE A 90 -3.44 -6.24 0.43
N ILE A 91 -2.60 -5.24 0.70
CA ILE A 91 -3.01 -3.85 0.94
C ILE A 91 -2.56 -3.03 -0.28
N ASP A 92 -3.52 -2.57 -1.08
CA ASP A 92 -3.28 -1.66 -2.19
C ASP A 92 -3.17 -0.23 -1.64
N CYS A 93 -2.01 0.39 -1.83
CA CYS A 93 -1.68 1.70 -1.29
C CYS A 93 -1.62 2.76 -2.39
N PRO A 94 -2.04 4.00 -2.10
CA PRO A 94 -1.81 5.12 -3.01
C PRO A 94 -0.31 5.41 -3.14
N PRO A 95 0.14 6.05 -4.23
CA PRO A 95 1.55 6.41 -4.44
C PRO A 95 2.06 7.48 -3.47
N ALA A 96 1.16 8.13 -2.72
CA ALA A 96 1.52 9.12 -1.72
C ALA A 96 2.04 8.46 -0.44
N LEU A 97 3.12 8.99 0.12
CA LEU A 97 3.71 8.53 1.39
C LEU A 97 3.02 9.24 2.58
N GLY A 98 1.69 9.18 2.62
CA GLY A 98 0.86 9.74 3.69
C GLY A 98 0.66 8.77 4.87
N MET A 99 -0.18 9.18 5.83
CA MET A 99 -0.46 8.41 7.04
C MET A 99 -1.11 7.05 6.76
N LEU A 100 -1.92 6.95 5.71
CA LEU A 100 -2.52 5.67 5.28
C LEU A 100 -1.45 4.67 4.83
N THR A 101 -0.46 5.13 4.07
CA THR A 101 0.67 4.30 3.64
C THR A 101 1.54 3.88 4.82
N VAL A 102 1.77 4.78 5.79
CA VAL A 102 2.47 4.44 7.05
C VAL A 102 1.72 3.36 7.83
N ASN A 103 0.39 3.47 7.95
CA ASN A 103 -0.45 2.44 8.58
C ASN A 103 -0.34 1.09 7.88
N ALA A 104 -0.41 1.08 6.55
CA ALA A 104 -0.29 -0.14 5.76
C ALA A 104 1.07 -0.82 5.97
N MET A 105 2.18 -0.07 5.89
CA MET A 105 3.53 -0.60 6.09
C MET A 105 3.77 -1.04 7.55
N THR A 106 3.17 -0.36 8.53
CA THR A 106 3.24 -0.75 9.94
C THR A 106 2.53 -2.08 10.20
N ALA A 107 1.47 -2.36 9.45
CA ALA A 107 0.68 -3.60 9.53
C ALA A 107 1.27 -4.75 8.69
N ALA A 108 1.98 -4.45 7.61
CA ALA A 108 2.46 -5.42 6.63
C ALA A 108 3.66 -6.26 7.15
N ASN A 109 3.86 -7.42 6.55
CA ASN A 109 5.06 -8.21 6.71
C ASN A 109 6.12 -7.84 5.67
N THR A 110 5.67 -7.62 4.43
CA THR A 110 6.53 -7.32 3.29
C THR A 110 5.90 -6.27 2.39
N VAL A 111 6.71 -5.61 1.58
CA VAL A 111 6.30 -4.64 0.56
C VAL A 111 6.74 -5.13 -0.80
N ILE A 112 5.80 -5.18 -1.74
CA ILE A 112 6.08 -5.35 -3.17
C ILE A 112 6.01 -3.97 -3.81
N VAL A 113 7.03 -3.59 -4.57
CA VAL A 113 7.14 -2.26 -5.17
C VAL A 113 6.93 -2.34 -6.68
N PRO A 114 5.76 -1.96 -7.20
CA PRO A 114 5.57 -1.84 -8.64
C PRO A 114 6.27 -0.59 -9.16
N ILE A 115 7.13 -0.75 -10.18
CA ILE A 115 7.88 0.32 -10.81
C ILE A 115 7.57 0.35 -12.31
N GLN A 116 7.15 1.50 -12.82
CA GLN A 116 7.10 1.74 -14.26
C GLN A 116 8.51 2.05 -14.76
N CYS A 117 8.88 1.49 -15.93
CA CYS A 117 10.19 1.74 -16.53
C CYS A 117 10.23 3.12 -17.19
N GLU A 118 10.13 4.18 -16.40
CA GLU A 118 10.15 5.59 -16.80
C GLU A 118 11.29 6.35 -16.13
N PHE A 119 11.63 7.53 -16.68
CA PHE A 119 12.79 8.32 -16.24
C PHE A 119 12.79 8.69 -14.76
N TYR A 120 11.63 9.00 -14.19
CA TYR A 120 11.50 9.41 -12.77
C TYR A 120 11.26 8.27 -11.78
N ALA A 121 11.32 7.03 -12.24
CA ALA A 121 11.04 5.86 -11.41
C ALA A 121 12.03 5.72 -10.23
N LEU A 122 13.27 6.10 -10.42
CA LEU A 122 14.36 5.97 -9.43
C LEU A 122 14.21 6.95 -8.26
N ASP A 123 13.76 8.17 -8.53
CA ASP A 123 13.56 9.18 -7.48
C ASP A 123 12.45 8.72 -6.52
N GLY A 124 11.33 8.23 -7.07
CA GLY A 124 10.23 7.68 -6.29
C GLY A 124 10.66 6.45 -5.47
N LEU A 125 11.46 5.56 -6.06
CA LEU A 125 11.98 4.38 -5.36
C LEU A 125 12.90 4.78 -4.19
N THR A 126 13.79 5.74 -4.39
CA THR A 126 14.70 6.21 -3.34
C THR A 126 13.94 6.78 -2.14
N GLN A 127 12.89 7.59 -2.38
CA GLN A 127 12.04 8.12 -1.33
C GLN A 127 11.27 7.01 -0.60
N LEU A 128 10.79 6.00 -1.33
CA LEU A 128 10.11 4.85 -0.76
C LEU A 128 11.04 4.03 0.13
N ILE A 129 12.25 3.72 -0.33
CA ILE A 129 13.26 2.98 0.45
C ILE A 129 13.58 3.72 1.75
N TYR A 130 13.80 5.03 1.68
CA TYR A 130 14.02 5.85 2.87
C TYR A 130 12.85 5.79 3.85
N THR A 131 11.62 5.84 3.36
CA THR A 131 10.42 5.74 4.20
C THR A 131 10.31 4.35 4.83
N ILE A 132 10.59 3.29 4.08
CA ILE A 132 10.61 1.90 4.62
C ILE A 132 11.65 1.78 5.73
N ASP A 133 12.85 2.34 5.56
CA ASP A 133 13.90 2.34 6.58
C ASP A 133 13.47 3.05 7.87
N LEU A 134 12.81 4.21 7.76
CA LEU A 134 12.24 4.91 8.91
C LEU A 134 11.19 4.06 9.63
N ILE A 135 10.30 3.40 8.88
CA ILE A 135 9.26 2.53 9.46
C ILE A 135 9.89 1.31 10.12
N GLN A 136 10.91 0.70 9.52
CA GLN A 136 11.65 -0.41 10.12
C GLN A 136 12.28 0.00 11.45
N LYS A 137 12.88 1.18 11.53
CA LYS A 137 13.57 1.67 12.74
C LYS A 137 12.62 2.01 13.88
N SER A 138 11.41 2.48 13.59
CA SER A 138 10.54 3.09 14.60
C SER A 138 9.21 2.35 14.85
N LEU A 139 8.62 1.72 13.83
CA LEU A 139 7.25 1.21 13.87
C LEU A 139 7.12 -0.28 13.61
N ASN A 140 7.87 -0.82 12.64
CA ASN A 140 7.79 -2.21 12.22
C ASN A 140 9.16 -2.79 11.84
N PRO A 141 9.98 -3.21 12.82
CA PRO A 141 11.33 -3.75 12.57
C PRO A 141 11.36 -5.03 11.72
N ARG A 142 10.21 -5.66 11.50
CA ARG A 142 10.10 -6.89 10.71
C ARG A 142 9.70 -6.64 9.26
N LEU A 143 9.38 -5.42 8.89
CA LEU A 143 9.02 -5.06 7.51
C LEU A 143 10.20 -5.36 6.59
N LYS A 144 9.92 -5.97 5.44
CA LYS A 144 10.95 -6.25 4.42
C LYS A 144 10.45 -5.83 3.05
N ILE A 145 11.36 -5.49 2.15
CA ILE A 145 11.05 -5.42 0.72
C ILE A 145 11.08 -6.86 0.20
N GLU A 146 9.94 -7.36 -0.29
CA GLU A 146 9.82 -8.68 -0.91
C GLU A 146 10.45 -8.67 -2.29
N GLY A 147 10.25 -7.59 -3.02
CA GLY A 147 10.80 -7.43 -4.35
C GLY A 147 10.19 -6.24 -5.10
N VAL A 148 10.67 -6.08 -6.32
CA VAL A 148 10.22 -5.07 -7.28
C VAL A 148 9.56 -5.76 -8.46
N VAL A 149 8.43 -5.23 -8.91
CA VAL A 149 7.75 -5.68 -10.13
C VAL A 149 7.83 -4.57 -11.17
N PHE A 150 8.56 -4.83 -12.24
CA PHE A 150 8.63 -3.89 -13.36
C PHE A 150 7.35 -3.97 -14.19
N THR A 151 6.67 -2.82 -14.32
CA THR A 151 5.48 -2.68 -15.15
C THR A 151 5.79 -1.84 -16.38
N MET A 152 5.06 -2.08 -17.47
CA MET A 152 5.27 -1.41 -18.78
C MET A 152 6.73 -1.54 -19.28
N TYR A 153 7.36 -2.67 -18.98
CA TYR A 153 8.71 -2.96 -19.42
C TYR A 153 8.73 -3.24 -20.94
N ASP A 154 9.57 -2.51 -21.67
CA ASP A 154 9.88 -2.80 -23.08
C ASP A 154 11.39 -3.03 -23.23
N GLY A 155 11.77 -4.29 -23.39
CA GLY A 155 13.17 -4.71 -23.52
C GLY A 155 13.90 -4.20 -24.80
N ARG A 156 13.17 -3.52 -25.71
CA ARG A 156 13.73 -2.88 -26.90
C ARG A 156 14.26 -1.46 -26.62
N THR A 157 13.91 -0.89 -25.45
CA THR A 157 14.30 0.47 -25.09
C THR A 157 15.47 0.46 -24.11
N ASN A 158 16.49 1.29 -24.38
CA ASN A 158 17.61 1.48 -23.48
C ASN A 158 17.15 2.01 -22.09
N LEU A 159 16.07 2.80 -22.07
CA LEU A 159 15.53 3.34 -20.83
C LEU A 159 15.06 2.23 -19.89
N SER A 160 14.30 1.26 -20.39
CA SER A 160 13.83 0.14 -19.55
C SER A 160 15.00 -0.67 -19.00
N LEU A 161 16.03 -0.94 -19.80
CA LEU A 161 17.22 -1.66 -19.37
C LEU A 161 17.98 -0.89 -18.28
N GLN A 162 18.20 0.42 -18.47
CA GLN A 162 18.86 1.28 -17.48
C GLN A 162 18.09 1.37 -16.17
N VAL A 163 16.76 1.46 -16.21
CA VAL A 163 15.93 1.47 -14.98
C VAL A 163 16.11 0.16 -14.21
N VAL A 164 16.07 -0.98 -14.89
CA VAL A 164 16.28 -2.29 -14.26
C VAL A 164 17.66 -2.40 -13.62
N GLU A 165 18.73 -2.00 -14.30
CA GLU A 165 20.09 -2.01 -13.78
C GLU A 165 20.23 -1.11 -12.55
N ASN A 166 19.70 0.11 -12.61
CA ASN A 166 19.78 1.05 -11.50
C ASN A 166 18.97 0.60 -10.27
N VAL A 167 17.79 0.01 -10.47
CA VAL A 167 16.97 -0.57 -9.39
C VAL A 167 17.72 -1.72 -8.73
N ASN A 168 18.34 -2.59 -9.51
CA ASN A 168 19.16 -3.68 -8.98
C ASN A 168 20.34 -3.15 -8.16
N CYS A 169 21.04 -2.13 -8.65
CA CYS A 169 22.09 -1.45 -7.89
C CYS A 169 21.57 -0.91 -6.56
N LEU A 170 20.46 -0.16 -6.55
CA LEU A 170 19.90 0.43 -5.33
C LEU A 170 19.50 -0.61 -4.28
N LEU A 171 18.92 -1.73 -4.70
CA LEU A 171 18.43 -2.76 -3.78
C LEU A 171 19.53 -3.68 -3.25
N TYR A 172 20.58 -3.96 -4.05
CA TYR A 172 21.64 -4.90 -3.68
C TYR A 172 22.91 -4.24 -3.19
N THR A 173 23.10 -2.92 -3.40
CA THR A 173 24.25 -2.16 -2.90
C THR A 173 23.96 -1.33 -1.66
N SER A 174 22.70 -1.22 -1.23
CA SER A 174 22.41 -0.68 0.11
C SER A 174 22.96 -1.65 1.15
N PRO A 175 23.84 -1.21 2.08
CA PRO A 175 24.34 -2.06 3.13
C PRO A 175 23.15 -2.62 3.91
N SER A 176 23.11 -3.94 4.04
CA SER A 176 22.15 -4.61 4.89
C SER A 176 22.24 -4.02 6.29
N PRO A 177 21.12 -3.70 6.97
CA PRO A 177 21.15 -3.18 8.35
C PRO A 177 21.69 -4.20 9.38
N ARG A 178 22.49 -5.17 8.98
CA ARG A 178 22.97 -6.28 9.82
C ARG A 178 24.47 -6.39 9.94
N ASP A 179 25.21 -5.32 9.60
CA ASP A 179 26.64 -5.25 9.91
C ASP A 179 26.92 -4.14 10.94
#